data_193eb103308a0edb54a68c352c64ac53
#
_entry.id   193eb103308a0edb54a68c352c64ac53
#
_cell.length_a   1.000
_cell.length_b   1.000
_cell.length_c   1.000
_cell.angle_alpha   90.00
_cell.angle_beta   90.00
_cell.angle_gamma   90.00
#
_symmetry.space_group_name_H-M   'P 1'
#
loop_
_entity.id
_entity.type
_entity.pdbx_description
1 polymer ?
#
loop_
_entity_poly.entity_id
_entity_poly.type
_entity_poly.pdbx_seq_one_letter_code
_entity_poly.pdbx_strand_id
1 'polypeptide(L)'
;MNAALEKLKAAVCAANLELVRNGLVILTWGNVSGIDREAGLVVIKPSGVSYDEMTPRQMVVVRMSDGEVMDREGLKPSSDTPTHLALYRAFPKIGGVAHTHSPAATAFAQAMRELPCLGTTHADHFYGAVPVTDPLTDAEIRDGYEANTGEAIVRRLRRDGRDPMAMPAVLVSGHGPFTWGRDAAHAAENSRVLEECARMARDTLLLHPGQAPLSQTLLDKHFLRKHGAGAYYGQSPGKTPNS
;
A
#
# COMPACT_ATOMS: atom_id res chain seq x y z
N MET A 1 -17.10 -22.71 6.27
CA MET A 1 -16.39 -21.39 6.17
C MET A 1 -17.38 -20.35 5.69
N ASN A 2 -17.27 -19.11 6.15
CA ASN A 2 -18.18 -18.03 5.75
C ASN A 2 -17.86 -17.62 4.30
N ALA A 3 -18.88 -17.52 3.44
CA ALA A 3 -18.73 -17.14 2.01
C ALA A 3 -18.01 -15.78 1.84
N ALA A 4 -18.16 -14.85 2.77
CA ALA A 4 -17.45 -13.57 2.78
C ALA A 4 -15.92 -13.77 2.95
N LEU A 5 -15.49 -14.67 3.82
CA LEU A 5 -14.07 -14.97 4.03
C LEU A 5 -13.43 -15.63 2.80
N GLU A 6 -14.14 -16.56 2.15
CA GLU A 6 -13.64 -17.17 0.90
C GLU A 6 -13.49 -16.13 -0.23
N LYS A 7 -14.45 -15.22 -0.34
CA LYS A 7 -14.36 -14.10 -1.29
C LYS A 7 -13.17 -13.19 -0.97
N LEU A 8 -12.91 -12.91 0.31
CA LEU A 8 -11.77 -12.10 0.73
C LEU A 8 -10.44 -12.83 0.44
N LYS A 9 -10.33 -14.13 0.72
CA LYS A 9 -9.14 -14.95 0.37
C LYS A 9 -8.88 -14.89 -1.15
N ALA A 10 -9.92 -15.04 -1.97
CA ALA A 10 -9.78 -14.94 -3.42
C ALA A 10 -9.32 -13.55 -3.88
N ALA A 11 -9.88 -12.48 -3.32
CA ALA A 11 -9.50 -11.11 -3.64
C ALA A 11 -8.04 -10.80 -3.24
N VAL A 12 -7.62 -11.23 -2.05
CA VAL A 12 -6.24 -11.05 -1.57
C VAL A 12 -5.25 -11.84 -2.42
N CYS A 13 -5.56 -13.09 -2.77
CA CYS A 13 -4.74 -13.90 -3.68
C CYS A 13 -4.59 -13.19 -5.05
N ALA A 14 -5.69 -12.75 -5.64
CA ALA A 14 -5.68 -12.04 -6.92
C ALA A 14 -4.83 -10.76 -6.87
N ALA A 15 -4.94 -9.98 -5.79
CA ALA A 15 -4.15 -8.76 -5.61
C ALA A 15 -2.64 -9.05 -5.45
N ASN A 16 -2.26 -10.13 -4.78
CA ASN A 16 -0.87 -10.58 -4.71
C ASN A 16 -0.33 -10.98 -6.09
N LEU A 17 -1.11 -11.73 -6.88
CA LEU A 17 -0.73 -12.09 -8.24
C LEU A 17 -0.63 -10.87 -9.17
N GLU A 18 -1.42 -9.82 -8.90
CA GLU A 18 -1.34 -8.56 -9.66
C GLU A 18 0.00 -7.84 -9.44
N LEU A 19 0.60 -7.92 -8.23
CA LEU A 19 1.96 -7.40 -8.00
C LEU A 19 2.99 -8.06 -8.94
N VAL A 20 2.87 -9.38 -9.14
CA VAL A 20 3.75 -10.13 -10.07
C VAL A 20 3.54 -9.67 -11.52
N ARG A 21 2.29 -9.61 -11.98
CA ARG A 21 1.95 -9.18 -13.35
C ARG A 21 2.48 -7.80 -13.68
N ASN A 22 2.57 -6.92 -12.67
CA ASN A 22 3.10 -5.57 -12.81
C ASN A 22 4.62 -5.47 -12.54
N GLY A 23 5.33 -6.58 -12.31
CA GLY A 23 6.77 -6.59 -12.08
C GLY A 23 7.21 -5.87 -10.79
N LEU A 24 6.33 -5.80 -9.78
CA LEU A 24 6.60 -5.09 -8.52
C LEU A 24 7.26 -5.98 -7.48
N VAL A 25 7.25 -7.28 -7.68
CA VAL A 25 7.80 -8.29 -6.77
C VAL A 25 8.56 -9.36 -7.55
N ILE A 26 9.55 -9.94 -6.90
CA ILE A 26 10.31 -11.09 -7.40
C ILE A 26 10.41 -12.16 -6.31
N LEU A 27 10.59 -13.42 -6.70
CA LEU A 27 10.68 -14.56 -5.76
C LEU A 27 9.44 -14.62 -4.86
N THR A 28 9.63 -14.55 -3.54
CA THR A 28 8.55 -14.55 -2.54
C THR A 28 8.36 -13.19 -1.85
N TRP A 29 9.10 -12.16 -2.31
CA TRP A 29 9.10 -10.83 -1.70
C TRP A 29 7.76 -10.11 -1.89
N GLY A 30 7.48 -9.21 -0.95
CA GLY A 30 6.24 -8.44 -0.98
C GLY A 30 5.01 -9.26 -0.64
N ASN A 31 3.92 -8.57 -0.42
CA ASN A 31 2.64 -9.16 -0.05
C ASN A 31 1.50 -8.15 -0.13
N VAL A 32 0.28 -8.66 -0.19
CA VAL A 32 -0.95 -7.89 -0.02
C VAL A 32 -1.82 -8.56 1.03
N SER A 33 -2.51 -7.75 1.81
CA SER A 33 -3.57 -8.19 2.71
C SER A 33 -4.89 -7.46 2.45
N GLY A 34 -5.97 -8.01 2.98
CA GLY A 34 -7.29 -7.40 3.02
C GLY A 34 -7.97 -7.68 4.36
N ILE A 35 -8.93 -6.87 4.74
CA ILE A 35 -9.62 -6.97 6.03
C ILE A 35 -11.13 -7.13 5.89
N ASP A 36 -11.69 -8.04 6.68
CA ASP A 36 -13.11 -8.06 7.04
C ASP A 36 -13.25 -7.39 8.42
N ARG A 37 -13.74 -6.15 8.43
CA ARG A 37 -13.85 -5.37 9.66
C ARG A 37 -14.97 -5.82 10.57
N GLU A 38 -16.05 -6.39 10.04
CA GLU A 38 -17.16 -6.90 10.85
C GLU A 38 -16.74 -8.14 11.61
N ALA A 39 -16.02 -9.05 10.92
CA ALA A 39 -15.47 -10.25 11.55
C ALA A 39 -14.20 -9.97 12.38
N GLY A 40 -13.55 -8.82 12.22
CA GLY A 40 -12.25 -8.52 12.83
C GLY A 40 -11.11 -9.41 12.31
N LEU A 41 -11.19 -9.85 11.05
CA LEU A 41 -10.25 -10.77 10.42
C LEU A 41 -9.47 -10.10 9.30
N VAL A 42 -8.17 -10.37 9.25
CA VAL A 42 -7.27 -9.96 8.17
C VAL A 42 -6.81 -11.21 7.41
N VAL A 43 -6.85 -11.14 6.10
CA VAL A 43 -6.32 -12.17 5.20
C VAL A 43 -5.04 -11.66 4.57
N ILE A 44 -3.98 -12.45 4.61
CA ILE A 44 -2.65 -12.08 4.11
C ILE A 44 -1.96 -13.22 3.38
N LYS A 45 -1.03 -12.90 2.50
CA LYS A 45 -0.16 -13.87 1.82
C LYS A 45 0.60 -14.73 2.83
N PRO A 46 0.70 -16.06 2.60
CA PRO A 46 1.57 -16.93 3.40
C PRO A 46 3.05 -16.58 3.19
N SER A 47 3.85 -16.74 4.26
CA SER A 47 5.30 -16.58 4.21
C SER A 47 5.96 -17.68 3.36
N GLY A 48 6.91 -17.30 2.49
CA GLY A 48 7.74 -18.24 1.76
C GLY A 48 7.05 -19.04 0.63
N VAL A 49 5.75 -18.88 0.41
CA VAL A 49 5.04 -19.54 -0.70
C VAL A 49 5.30 -18.77 -2.00
N SER A 50 5.71 -19.51 -3.05
CA SER A 50 5.90 -18.96 -4.39
C SER A 50 4.60 -18.41 -4.97
N TYR A 51 4.71 -17.32 -5.71
CA TYR A 51 3.56 -16.76 -6.42
C TYR A 51 2.97 -17.69 -7.47
N ASP A 52 3.80 -18.54 -8.10
CA ASP A 52 3.36 -19.49 -9.13
C ASP A 52 2.50 -20.63 -8.56
N GLU A 53 2.67 -20.94 -7.27
CA GLU A 53 1.93 -22.00 -6.57
C GLU A 53 0.80 -21.46 -5.70
N MET A 54 0.65 -20.13 -5.64
CA MET A 54 -0.24 -19.48 -4.69
C MET A 54 -1.71 -19.61 -5.11
N THR A 55 -2.52 -20.08 -4.19
CA THR A 55 -3.97 -20.24 -4.35
C THR A 55 -4.74 -19.49 -3.26
N PRO A 56 -6.03 -19.15 -3.48
CA PRO A 56 -6.84 -18.53 -2.45
C PRO A 56 -6.93 -19.32 -1.14
N ARG A 57 -6.89 -20.64 -1.22
CA ARG A 57 -6.95 -21.54 -0.05
C ARG A 57 -5.76 -21.33 0.90
N GLN A 58 -4.59 -21.03 0.35
CA GLN A 58 -3.35 -20.81 1.10
C GLN A 58 -3.28 -19.44 1.79
N MET A 59 -4.18 -18.50 1.48
CA MET A 59 -4.20 -17.20 2.14
C MET A 59 -4.49 -17.37 3.63
N VAL A 60 -3.60 -16.86 4.48
CA VAL A 60 -3.65 -17.03 5.94
C VAL A 60 -4.61 -16.01 6.55
N VAL A 61 -5.42 -16.46 7.47
CA VAL A 61 -6.36 -15.65 8.24
C VAL A 61 -5.78 -15.36 9.61
N VAL A 62 -5.72 -14.08 9.99
CA VAL A 62 -5.28 -13.65 11.31
C VAL A 62 -6.33 -12.75 11.97
N ARG A 63 -6.43 -12.81 13.30
CA ARG A 63 -7.30 -11.89 14.05
C ARG A 63 -6.66 -10.52 14.13
N MET A 64 -7.42 -9.48 13.80
CA MET A 64 -6.91 -8.10 13.79
C MET A 64 -6.43 -7.62 15.16
N SER A 65 -7.12 -8.03 16.25
CA SER A 65 -6.86 -7.51 17.60
C SER A 65 -5.50 -7.92 18.18
N ASP A 66 -5.05 -9.14 17.91
CA ASP A 66 -3.85 -9.73 18.52
C ASP A 66 -2.89 -10.40 17.55
N GLY A 67 -3.32 -10.63 16.29
CA GLY A 67 -2.52 -11.27 15.25
C GLY A 67 -2.53 -12.81 15.36
N GLU A 68 -3.42 -13.41 16.20
CA GLU A 68 -3.55 -14.85 16.29
C GLU A 68 -3.94 -15.43 14.93
N VAL A 69 -3.23 -16.51 14.53
CA VAL A 69 -3.53 -17.23 13.28
C VAL A 69 -4.79 -18.08 13.50
N MET A 70 -5.83 -17.76 12.73
CA MET A 70 -7.13 -18.42 12.79
C MET A 70 -7.24 -19.60 11.80
N ASP A 71 -6.25 -19.77 10.94
CA ASP A 71 -6.25 -20.79 9.91
C ASP A 71 -5.76 -22.15 10.46
N ARG A 72 -6.48 -23.23 10.11
CA ARG A 72 -6.16 -24.60 10.54
C ARG A 72 -5.17 -25.31 9.61
N GLU A 73 -4.79 -24.71 8.49
CA GLU A 73 -3.92 -25.34 7.49
C GLU A 73 -2.43 -25.28 7.84
N GLY A 74 -2.06 -24.60 8.94
CA GLY A 74 -0.69 -24.61 9.47
C GLY A 74 0.30 -23.72 8.72
N LEU A 75 -0.15 -22.93 7.74
CA LEU A 75 0.71 -21.97 7.05
C LEU A 75 0.97 -20.75 7.95
N LYS A 76 2.21 -20.25 7.92
CA LYS A 76 2.58 -19.02 8.60
C LYS A 76 2.19 -17.83 7.74
N PRO A 77 1.63 -16.75 8.33
CA PRO A 77 1.41 -15.50 7.61
C PRO A 77 2.74 -14.83 7.24
N SER A 78 2.71 -13.88 6.28
CA SER A 78 3.87 -13.04 5.99
C SER A 78 4.46 -12.42 7.26
N SER A 79 5.78 -12.28 7.31
CA SER A 79 6.49 -11.58 8.40
C SER A 79 5.99 -10.16 8.59
N ASP A 80 5.53 -9.49 7.53
CA ASP A 80 5.01 -8.11 7.58
C ASP A 80 3.62 -7.99 8.22
N THR A 81 3.01 -9.10 8.64
CA THR A 81 1.69 -9.09 9.27
C THR A 81 1.55 -8.07 10.41
N PRO A 82 2.51 -7.93 11.36
CA PRO A 82 2.39 -6.93 12.41
C PRO A 82 2.33 -5.49 11.87
N THR A 83 3.07 -5.17 10.80
CA THR A 83 3.01 -3.87 10.12
C THR A 83 1.60 -3.61 9.55
N HIS A 84 1.03 -4.60 8.84
CA HIS A 84 -0.31 -4.47 8.27
C HIS A 84 -1.37 -4.29 9.35
N LEU A 85 -1.28 -5.05 10.45
CA LEU A 85 -2.20 -4.94 11.58
C LEU A 85 -2.14 -3.55 12.25
N ALA A 86 -0.93 -2.97 12.42
CA ALA A 86 -0.77 -1.63 12.94
C ALA A 86 -1.51 -0.58 12.08
N LEU A 87 -1.40 -0.69 10.75
CA LEU A 87 -2.10 0.19 9.81
C LEU A 87 -3.63 0.04 9.89
N TYR A 88 -4.14 -1.20 9.93
CA TYR A 88 -5.58 -1.44 10.05
C TYR A 88 -6.17 -0.92 11.36
N ARG A 89 -5.41 -1.05 12.47
CA ARG A 89 -5.83 -0.54 13.79
C ARG A 89 -5.82 0.99 13.84
N ALA A 90 -4.79 1.61 13.24
CA ALA A 90 -4.62 3.05 13.26
C ALA A 90 -5.59 3.80 12.33
N PHE A 91 -5.97 3.19 11.21
CA PHE A 91 -6.70 3.83 10.11
C PHE A 91 -7.94 3.03 9.69
N PRO A 92 -9.10 3.30 10.29
CA PRO A 92 -10.33 2.51 10.08
C PRO A 92 -10.84 2.46 8.64
N LYS A 93 -10.49 3.44 7.79
CA LYS A 93 -10.93 3.49 6.38
C LYS A 93 -10.11 2.60 5.44
N ILE A 94 -8.95 2.09 5.87
CA ILE A 94 -8.11 1.21 5.07
C ILE A 94 -8.75 -0.17 5.00
N GLY A 95 -8.94 -0.70 3.77
CA GLY A 95 -9.50 -2.03 3.52
C GLY A 95 -8.50 -3.03 2.94
N GLY A 96 -7.35 -2.55 2.43
CA GLY A 96 -6.23 -3.37 1.96
C GLY A 96 -4.90 -2.67 2.18
N VAL A 97 -3.83 -3.44 2.37
CA VAL A 97 -2.44 -2.97 2.49
C VAL A 97 -1.55 -3.82 1.59
N ALA A 98 -0.62 -3.19 0.89
CA ALA A 98 0.40 -3.86 0.09
C ALA A 98 1.80 -3.37 0.48
N HIS A 99 2.76 -4.29 0.45
CA HIS A 99 4.17 -4.02 0.60
C HIS A 99 4.94 -4.60 -0.58
N THR A 100 5.90 -3.84 -1.11
CA THR A 100 6.76 -4.28 -2.20
C THR A 100 8.19 -3.80 -1.99
N HIS A 101 9.12 -4.39 -2.76
CA HIS A 101 10.48 -3.87 -2.93
C HIS A 101 10.67 -3.41 -4.38
N SER A 102 9.64 -2.76 -4.95
CA SER A 102 9.69 -2.26 -6.33
C SER A 102 10.82 -1.24 -6.49
N PRO A 103 11.63 -1.34 -7.58
CA PRO A 103 12.98 -0.77 -7.60
C PRO A 103 13.06 0.74 -7.43
N ALA A 104 12.20 1.51 -8.10
CA ALA A 104 12.31 2.97 -8.06
C ALA A 104 11.78 3.54 -6.74
N ALA A 105 10.63 3.05 -6.24
CA ALA A 105 10.12 3.47 -4.94
C ALA A 105 11.06 3.06 -3.81
N THR A 106 11.64 1.85 -3.86
CA THR A 106 12.63 1.40 -2.89
C THR A 106 13.91 2.23 -2.94
N ALA A 107 14.35 2.70 -4.11
CA ALA A 107 15.50 3.59 -4.21
C ALA A 107 15.29 4.91 -3.45
N PHE A 108 14.10 5.51 -3.51
CA PHE A 108 13.75 6.69 -2.69
C PHE A 108 13.75 6.34 -1.19
N ALA A 109 13.20 5.18 -0.81
CA ALA A 109 13.22 4.70 0.58
C ALA A 109 14.65 4.52 1.12
N GLN A 110 15.54 3.89 0.34
CA GLN A 110 16.95 3.70 0.68
C GLN A 110 17.73 5.03 0.74
N ALA A 111 17.38 5.97 -0.15
CA ALA A 111 17.96 7.32 -0.12
C ALA A 111 17.39 8.20 1.02
N MET A 112 16.44 7.68 1.81
CA MET A 112 15.75 8.40 2.89
C MET A 112 15.12 9.73 2.39
N ARG A 113 14.62 9.72 1.16
CA ARG A 113 14.03 10.89 0.49
C ARG A 113 12.55 10.67 0.24
N GLU A 114 11.76 11.69 0.53
CA GLU A 114 10.37 11.73 0.08
C GLU A 114 10.31 11.67 -1.45
N LEU A 115 9.28 11.06 -1.98
CA LEU A 115 9.01 11.09 -3.41
C LEU A 115 8.26 12.40 -3.75
N PRO A 116 8.90 13.38 -4.41
CA PRO A 116 8.28 14.67 -4.68
C PRO A 116 7.17 14.55 -5.73
N CYS A 117 6.11 15.33 -5.57
CA CYS A 117 5.05 15.43 -6.56
C CYS A 117 5.49 16.36 -7.71
N LEU A 118 6.12 15.80 -8.75
CA LEU A 118 6.68 16.54 -9.87
C LEU A 118 5.74 16.63 -11.08
N GLY A 119 4.73 15.77 -11.16
CA GLY A 119 3.85 15.67 -12.31
C GLY A 119 2.39 15.37 -11.94
N THR A 120 1.51 15.65 -12.89
CA THR A 120 0.06 15.50 -12.71
C THR A 120 -0.40 14.05 -12.52
N THR A 121 0.33 13.08 -13.07
CA THR A 121 0.08 11.64 -12.82
C THR A 121 0.21 11.32 -11.33
N HIS A 122 1.24 11.83 -10.67
CA HIS A 122 1.42 11.70 -9.22
C HIS A 122 0.27 12.39 -8.47
N ALA A 123 -0.03 13.65 -8.84
CA ALA A 123 -1.10 14.44 -8.21
C ALA A 123 -2.49 13.81 -8.33
N ASP A 124 -2.74 13.02 -9.35
CA ASP A 124 -4.01 12.31 -9.55
C ASP A 124 -4.24 11.18 -8.51
N HIS A 125 -3.20 10.72 -7.80
CA HIS A 125 -3.26 9.57 -6.90
C HIS A 125 -2.80 9.86 -5.46
N PHE A 126 -1.82 10.76 -5.30
CA PHE A 126 -1.22 11.11 -4.01
C PHE A 126 -1.26 12.61 -3.79
N TYR A 127 -1.85 13.04 -2.68
CA TYR A 127 -1.98 14.47 -2.38
C TYR A 127 -0.70 15.04 -1.79
N GLY A 128 0.24 15.42 -2.64
CA GLY A 128 1.54 15.96 -2.30
C GLY A 128 2.67 14.92 -2.37
N ALA A 129 3.82 15.21 -1.78
CA ALA A 129 4.95 14.30 -1.74
C ALA A 129 4.62 13.03 -0.92
N VAL A 130 5.02 11.84 -1.42
CA VAL A 130 4.91 10.62 -0.62
C VAL A 130 5.98 10.64 0.47
N PRO A 131 5.59 10.54 1.75
CA PRO A 131 6.51 10.69 2.86
C PRO A 131 7.45 9.49 3.00
N VAL A 132 8.63 9.72 3.60
CA VAL A 132 9.51 8.68 4.10
C VAL A 132 9.49 8.68 5.63
N THR A 133 9.50 7.51 6.26
CA THR A 133 9.56 7.39 7.72
C THR A 133 10.92 7.86 8.25
N ASP A 134 10.99 8.23 9.51
CA ASP A 134 12.28 8.30 10.21
C ASP A 134 12.88 6.87 10.27
N PRO A 135 14.22 6.71 10.31
CA PRO A 135 14.83 5.43 10.57
C PRO A 135 14.37 4.86 11.92
N LEU A 136 14.22 3.53 11.99
CA LEU A 136 14.01 2.86 13.26
C LEU A 136 15.26 2.95 14.12
N THR A 137 15.09 3.10 15.42
CA THR A 137 16.18 3.01 16.38
C THR A 137 16.65 1.55 16.53
N ASP A 138 17.87 1.36 17.02
CA ASP A 138 18.39 0.03 17.31
C ASP A 138 17.52 -0.78 18.28
N ALA A 139 16.85 -0.12 19.23
CA ALA A 139 15.90 -0.76 20.13
C ALA A 139 14.65 -1.24 19.39
N GLU A 140 14.03 -0.40 18.58
CA GLU A 140 12.87 -0.75 17.76
C GLU A 140 13.16 -1.91 16.79
N ILE A 141 14.40 -1.98 16.25
CA ILE A 141 14.82 -3.07 15.38
C ILE A 141 14.93 -4.38 16.16
N ARG A 142 15.51 -4.36 17.36
CA ARG A 142 15.68 -5.58 18.18
C ARG A 142 14.38 -6.08 18.82
N ASP A 143 13.49 -5.17 19.18
CA ASP A 143 12.32 -5.47 20.02
C ASP A 143 11.01 -5.64 19.21
N GLY A 144 11.09 -5.95 17.91
CA GLY A 144 9.93 -6.22 17.08
C GLY A 144 9.89 -5.37 15.82
N TYR A 145 10.82 -5.63 14.92
CA TYR A 145 11.07 -4.86 13.70
C TYR A 145 9.81 -4.56 12.88
N GLU A 146 8.99 -5.58 12.59
CA GLU A 146 7.81 -5.42 11.75
C GLU A 146 6.70 -4.63 12.45
N ALA A 147 6.51 -4.84 13.75
CA ALA A 147 5.54 -4.06 14.53
C ALA A 147 5.97 -2.60 14.60
N ASN A 148 7.24 -2.34 14.89
CA ASN A 148 7.80 -0.99 14.97
C ASN A 148 7.86 -0.29 13.60
N THR A 149 8.00 -1.03 12.51
CA THR A 149 7.80 -0.52 11.14
C THR A 149 6.39 0.04 10.97
N GLY A 150 5.37 -0.69 11.40
CA GLY A 150 4.00 -0.22 11.36
C GLY A 150 3.78 1.05 12.20
N GLU A 151 4.31 1.07 13.41
CA GLU A 151 4.23 2.26 14.29
C GLU A 151 4.97 3.47 13.70
N ALA A 152 6.13 3.27 13.04
CA ALA A 152 6.85 4.34 12.37
C ALA A 152 6.04 4.95 11.23
N ILE A 153 5.32 4.14 10.45
CA ILE A 153 4.41 4.61 9.40
C ILE A 153 3.28 5.43 10.03
N VAL A 154 2.64 4.91 11.07
CA VAL A 154 1.54 5.60 11.77
C VAL A 154 2.00 6.94 12.34
N ARG A 155 3.16 6.96 13.04
CA ARG A 155 3.77 8.19 13.57
C ARG A 155 4.01 9.22 12.48
N ARG A 156 4.56 8.78 11.33
CA ARG A 156 4.87 9.68 10.21
C ARG A 156 3.61 10.36 9.66
N LEU A 157 2.57 9.59 9.36
CA LEU A 157 1.32 10.13 8.83
C LEU A 157 0.60 11.06 9.82
N ARG A 158 0.58 10.69 11.12
CA ARG A 158 -0.04 11.52 12.17
C ARG A 158 0.73 12.82 12.40
N ARG A 159 2.06 12.77 12.44
CA ARG A 159 2.91 13.97 12.59
C ARG A 159 2.66 14.99 11.49
N ASP A 160 2.48 14.51 10.26
CA ASP A 160 2.26 15.37 9.09
C ASP A 160 0.78 15.78 8.94
N GLY A 161 -0.14 15.30 9.78
CA GLY A 161 -1.58 15.54 9.67
C GLY A 161 -2.21 15.02 8.38
N ARG A 162 -1.63 13.99 7.78
CA ARG A 162 -2.07 13.46 6.48
C ARG A 162 -3.29 12.57 6.62
N ASP A 163 -4.31 12.79 5.78
CA ASP A 163 -5.38 11.81 5.60
C ASP A 163 -4.81 10.58 4.86
N PRO A 164 -4.83 9.38 5.47
CA PRO A 164 -4.32 8.18 4.82
C PRO A 164 -5.05 7.82 3.52
N MET A 165 -6.29 8.27 3.34
CA MET A 165 -7.00 8.02 2.07
C MET A 165 -6.62 9.01 0.97
N ALA A 166 -6.09 10.18 1.30
CA ALA A 166 -5.56 11.15 0.36
C ALA A 166 -4.05 10.91 0.06
N MET A 167 -3.35 10.25 0.98
CA MET A 167 -1.95 9.84 0.85
C MET A 167 -1.83 8.33 1.11
N PRO A 168 -2.27 7.48 0.16
CA PRO A 168 -2.30 6.03 0.36
C PRO A 168 -0.95 5.33 0.15
N ALA A 169 0.14 5.98 0.52
CA ALA A 169 1.50 5.47 0.37
C ALA A 169 2.47 6.06 1.41
N VAL A 170 3.51 5.31 1.73
CA VAL A 170 4.66 5.73 2.53
C VAL A 170 5.90 4.95 2.10
N LEU A 171 7.06 5.56 2.21
CA LEU A 171 8.35 4.91 2.07
C LEU A 171 8.91 4.62 3.46
N VAL A 172 9.26 3.38 3.75
CA VAL A 172 9.95 3.04 4.99
C VAL A 172 11.46 3.21 4.78
N SER A 173 12.07 4.05 5.61
CA SER A 173 13.50 4.39 5.54
C SER A 173 14.38 3.13 5.49
N GLY A 174 15.23 3.03 4.46
CA GLY A 174 16.15 1.91 4.25
C GLY A 174 15.49 0.57 3.88
N HIS A 175 14.15 0.54 3.65
CA HIS A 175 13.42 -0.71 3.40
C HIS A 175 12.70 -0.69 2.05
N GLY A 176 11.49 -0.14 2.00
CA GLY A 176 10.66 -0.14 0.80
C GLY A 176 9.31 0.52 1.03
N PRO A 177 8.45 0.55 -0.01
CA PRO A 177 7.14 1.17 0.07
C PRO A 177 6.08 0.27 0.73
N PHE A 178 5.18 0.92 1.46
CA PHE A 178 3.85 0.40 1.82
C PHE A 178 2.79 1.27 1.16
N THR A 179 1.77 0.64 0.62
CA THR A 179 0.60 1.31 0.06
C THR A 179 -0.68 0.69 0.62
N TRP A 180 -1.76 1.41 0.54
CA TRP A 180 -3.06 0.93 1.01
C TRP A 180 -4.20 1.48 0.15
N GLY A 181 -5.41 0.97 0.39
CA GLY A 181 -6.59 1.39 -0.32
C GLY A 181 -7.87 0.92 0.36
N ARG A 182 -9.01 1.15 -0.29
CA ARG A 182 -10.33 0.70 0.18
C ARG A 182 -10.47 -0.83 0.24
N ASP A 183 -9.63 -1.54 -0.50
CA ASP A 183 -9.57 -3.00 -0.59
C ASP A 183 -8.17 -3.46 -1.04
N ALA A 184 -7.92 -4.77 -1.08
CA ALA A 184 -6.65 -5.37 -1.48
C ALA A 184 -6.26 -5.02 -2.93
N ALA A 185 -7.21 -4.99 -3.85
CA ALA A 185 -6.96 -4.65 -5.26
C ALA A 185 -6.50 -3.19 -5.41
N HIS A 186 -7.15 -2.26 -4.72
CA HIS A 186 -6.77 -0.85 -4.73
C HIS A 186 -5.41 -0.60 -4.05
N ALA A 187 -5.05 -1.38 -3.02
CA ALA A 187 -3.72 -1.32 -2.42
C ALA A 187 -2.63 -1.73 -3.43
N ALA A 188 -2.84 -2.81 -4.18
CA ALA A 188 -1.93 -3.27 -5.24
C ALA A 188 -1.87 -2.27 -6.42
N GLU A 189 -2.98 -1.67 -6.81
CA GLU A 189 -3.03 -0.59 -7.82
C GLU A 189 -2.18 0.60 -7.39
N ASN A 190 -2.31 1.06 -6.13
CA ASN A 190 -1.52 2.15 -5.59
C ASN A 190 -0.02 1.82 -5.54
N SER A 191 0.37 0.55 -5.33
CA SER A 191 1.78 0.13 -5.44
C SER A 191 2.31 0.30 -6.87
N ARG A 192 1.53 -0.06 -7.87
CA ARG A 192 1.89 0.12 -9.29
C ARG A 192 2.04 1.60 -9.63
N VAL A 193 1.07 2.41 -9.25
CA VAL A 193 1.11 3.86 -9.50
C VAL A 193 2.31 4.50 -8.80
N LEU A 194 2.59 4.11 -7.55
CA LEU A 194 3.73 4.60 -6.79
C LEU A 194 5.06 4.32 -7.50
N GLU A 195 5.24 3.08 -7.98
CA GLU A 195 6.46 2.70 -8.71
C GLU A 195 6.64 3.53 -9.98
N GLU A 196 5.58 3.73 -10.78
CA GLU A 196 5.66 4.55 -11.99
C GLU A 196 5.93 6.03 -11.68
N CYS A 197 5.30 6.57 -10.64
CA CYS A 197 5.59 7.94 -10.16
C CYS A 197 7.05 8.07 -9.69
N ALA A 198 7.58 7.05 -9.01
CA ALA A 198 8.97 7.03 -8.55
C ALA A 198 9.96 6.96 -9.72
N ARG A 199 9.69 6.16 -10.75
CA ARG A 199 10.49 6.12 -11.99
C ARG A 199 10.53 7.48 -12.66
N MET A 200 9.35 8.07 -12.92
CA MET A 200 9.25 9.40 -13.54
C MET A 200 9.96 10.47 -12.71
N ALA A 201 9.81 10.47 -11.39
CA ALA A 201 10.47 11.44 -10.52
C ALA A 201 11.98 11.29 -10.53
N ARG A 202 12.50 10.04 -10.47
CA ARG A 202 13.93 9.75 -10.59
C ARG A 202 14.49 10.30 -11.90
N ASP A 203 13.84 10.01 -13.03
CA ASP A 203 14.30 10.43 -14.35
C ASP A 203 14.19 11.94 -14.52
N THR A 204 13.13 12.57 -14.00
CA THR A 204 13.00 14.04 -13.94
C THR A 204 14.15 14.69 -13.17
N LEU A 205 14.50 14.14 -12.00
CA LEU A 205 15.60 14.65 -11.17
C LEU A 205 16.98 14.41 -11.78
N LEU A 206 17.14 13.39 -12.64
CA LEU A 206 18.34 13.20 -13.44
C LEU A 206 18.45 14.24 -14.56
N LEU A 207 17.34 14.57 -15.23
CA LEU A 207 17.28 15.58 -16.28
C LEU A 207 17.40 17.01 -15.71
N HIS A 208 16.79 17.26 -14.57
CA HIS A 208 16.77 18.55 -13.89
C HIS A 208 16.86 18.38 -12.36
N PRO A 209 18.06 18.32 -11.76
CA PRO A 209 18.24 18.06 -10.33
C PRO A 209 17.55 19.05 -9.38
N GLY A 210 17.31 20.27 -9.84
CA GLY A 210 16.64 21.34 -9.10
C GLY A 210 15.13 21.47 -9.35
N GLN A 211 14.50 20.50 -10.04
CA GLN A 211 13.07 20.58 -10.36
C GLN A 211 12.22 20.75 -9.10
N ALA A 212 11.49 21.86 -9.02
CA ALA A 212 10.54 22.12 -7.95
C ALA A 212 9.28 21.23 -8.09
N PRO A 213 8.63 20.86 -6.97
CA PRO A 213 7.31 20.21 -6.99
C PRO A 213 6.26 21.06 -7.72
N LEU A 214 5.15 20.42 -8.11
CA LEU A 214 3.99 21.11 -8.67
C LEU A 214 3.50 22.22 -7.73
N SER A 215 2.96 23.29 -8.32
CA SER A 215 2.24 24.30 -7.55
C SER A 215 1.02 23.69 -6.86
N GLN A 216 0.66 24.22 -5.68
CA GLN A 216 -0.52 23.75 -4.94
C GLN A 216 -1.79 23.81 -5.80
N THR A 217 -1.96 24.87 -6.60
CA THR A 217 -3.11 25.01 -7.50
C THR A 217 -3.24 23.86 -8.50
N LEU A 218 -2.10 23.39 -9.06
CA LEU A 218 -2.12 22.29 -10.02
C LEU A 218 -2.32 20.93 -9.33
N LEU A 219 -1.72 20.75 -8.15
CA LEU A 219 -1.97 19.58 -7.29
C LEU A 219 -3.46 19.46 -6.94
N ASP A 220 -4.06 20.52 -6.43
CA ASP A 220 -5.48 20.56 -6.05
C ASP A 220 -6.38 20.26 -7.26
N LYS A 221 -6.10 20.88 -8.40
CA LYS A 221 -6.87 20.66 -9.62
C LYS A 221 -6.89 19.20 -10.04
N HIS A 222 -5.75 18.52 -9.98
CA HIS A 222 -5.64 17.12 -10.39
C HIS A 222 -6.20 16.18 -9.36
N PHE A 223 -5.89 16.37 -8.10
CA PHE A 223 -6.37 15.47 -7.03
C PHE A 223 -7.90 15.57 -6.86
N LEU A 224 -8.44 16.80 -6.73
CA LEU A 224 -9.85 16.98 -6.40
C LEU A 224 -10.80 16.60 -7.55
N ARG A 225 -10.35 16.65 -8.81
CA ARG A 225 -11.17 16.18 -9.94
C ARG A 225 -11.48 14.68 -9.88
N LYS A 226 -10.66 13.88 -9.13
CA LYS A 226 -10.85 12.45 -8.95
C LYS A 226 -11.40 12.09 -7.57
N HIS A 227 -11.01 12.82 -6.53
CA HIS A 227 -11.24 12.45 -5.13
C HIS A 227 -12.08 13.47 -4.35
N GLY A 228 -12.35 14.64 -4.91
CA GLY A 228 -13.12 15.70 -4.25
C GLY A 228 -14.65 15.47 -4.28
N ALA A 229 -15.37 16.23 -3.49
CA ALA A 229 -16.85 16.22 -3.48
C ALA A 229 -17.47 16.55 -4.85
N GLY A 230 -16.75 17.28 -5.71
CA GLY A 230 -17.13 17.61 -7.08
C GLY A 230 -16.35 16.81 -8.15
N ALA A 231 -15.93 15.57 -7.85
CA ALA A 231 -15.19 14.74 -8.78
C ALA A 231 -15.95 14.55 -10.11
N TYR A 232 -15.27 14.77 -11.22
CA TYR A 232 -15.88 14.70 -12.58
C TYR A 232 -15.05 13.84 -13.54
N TYR A 233 -13.95 13.26 -13.09
CA TYR A 233 -13.09 12.41 -13.92
C TYR A 233 -13.60 10.99 -13.96
N GLY A 234 -13.65 10.41 -15.17
CA GLY A 234 -14.15 9.07 -15.42
C GLY A 234 -15.57 9.05 -15.97
N GLN A 235 -16.11 7.84 -16.17
CA GLN A 235 -17.48 7.66 -16.63
C GLN A 235 -18.44 7.83 -15.45
N SER A 236 -19.52 8.60 -15.63
CA SER A 236 -20.59 8.68 -14.63
C SER A 236 -21.20 7.29 -14.41
N PRO A 237 -21.45 6.86 -13.17
CA PRO A 237 -22.21 5.63 -12.93
C PRO A 237 -23.61 5.80 -13.52
N GLY A 238 -23.95 5.02 -14.58
CA GLY A 238 -25.30 4.89 -15.09
C GLY A 238 -25.71 5.84 -16.20
N LYS A 239 -25.16 5.66 -17.39
CA LYS A 239 -25.92 5.76 -18.66
C LYS A 239 -25.45 4.57 -19.50
N THR A 240 -26.13 3.45 -19.38
CA THR A 240 -26.20 2.46 -20.47
C THR A 240 -26.74 3.20 -21.69
N PRO A 241 -26.06 3.14 -22.85
CA PRO A 241 -26.69 3.60 -24.09
C PRO A 241 -27.94 2.75 -24.28
N ASN A 242 -29.10 3.40 -24.34
CA ASN A 242 -30.30 2.75 -24.78
C ASN A 242 -30.05 2.21 -26.20
N SER A 243 -30.19 0.89 -26.32
CA SER A 243 -30.31 0.14 -27.57
C SER A 243 -31.51 0.62 -28.36
#